data_72c6d8ca369417276cedb0a1c188dd3e
#
_entry.id   72c6d8ca369417276cedb0a1c188dd3e
#
_cell.length_a   1.000
_cell.length_b   1.000
_cell.length_c   1.000
_cell.angle_alpha   90.00
_cell.angle_beta   90.00
_cell.angle_gamma   90.00
#
_symmetry.space_group_name_H-M   'P 1'
#
loop_
_entity.id
_entity.type
_entity.pdbx_description
1 polymer ?
#
loop_
_entity_poly.entity_id
_entity_poly.type
_entity_poly.pdbx_seq_one_letter_code
_entity_poly.pdbx_strand_id
1 'polypeptide(L)'
;QIDVIGPNLENAKFTLAVPSYVAEAGVRGFADLAGHADQFKSTIYGIEPGAPANQNIQRMIDAGEFGLGDWTLTESSEQAMLSQVDRAGRRDEWIVFLAWEPHPMNTKYDLTYLSGGDAYFGPNYGSTTVNTVTRHGYVDECPNVGRLLRQTAFTVDMENEIMAAILDQGIDGKEAAADWLRAHPEVLDGWLEGVTTWDGEEGLPAVRAALGLK
;
A
#
# COMPACT_ATOMS: atom_id res chain seq x y z
N GLN A 1 2.53 27.84 -0.87
CA GLN A 1 3.51 27.17 -1.74
C GLN A 1 4.17 26.04 -0.97
N ILE A 2 4.40 24.92 -1.66
CA ILE A 2 5.13 23.77 -1.15
C ILE A 2 6.26 23.43 -2.13
N ASP A 3 7.31 22.80 -1.62
CA ASP A 3 8.38 22.21 -2.41
C ASP A 3 8.25 20.67 -2.35
N VAL A 4 8.30 20.05 -3.52
CA VAL A 4 8.38 18.59 -3.62
C VAL A 4 9.85 18.19 -3.52
N ILE A 5 10.20 17.44 -2.49
CA ILE A 5 11.59 17.05 -2.19
C ILE A 5 12.01 15.86 -3.04
N GLY A 6 11.10 14.92 -3.22
CA GLY A 6 11.30 13.71 -4.01
C GLY A 6 10.44 12.56 -3.53
N PRO A 7 10.47 11.43 -4.26
CA PRO A 7 9.77 10.22 -3.86
C PRO A 7 10.33 9.67 -2.54
N ASN A 8 9.44 9.22 -1.66
CA ASN A 8 9.81 8.51 -0.45
C ASN A 8 9.20 7.10 -0.38
N LEU A 9 8.20 6.81 -1.22
CA LEU A 9 7.67 5.48 -1.46
C LEU A 9 7.30 5.34 -2.94
N GLU A 10 7.72 4.26 -3.57
CA GLU A 10 7.44 3.96 -4.97
C GLU A 10 6.79 2.57 -5.10
N ASN A 11 6.16 2.34 -6.25
CA ASN A 11 5.57 1.04 -6.63
C ASN A 11 4.42 0.58 -5.72
N ALA A 12 3.73 1.49 -5.04
CA ALA A 12 2.53 1.20 -4.27
C ALA A 12 1.36 0.87 -5.22
N LYS A 13 0.93 -0.39 -5.26
CA LYS A 13 -0.12 -0.88 -6.15
C LYS A 13 -1.50 -0.42 -5.70
N PHE A 14 -2.40 -0.26 -6.67
CA PHE A 14 -3.80 0.11 -6.42
C PHE A 14 -4.69 -0.43 -7.55
N THR A 15 -5.24 -1.64 -7.38
CA THR A 15 -6.07 -2.29 -8.38
C THR A 15 -6.88 -3.44 -7.76
N LEU A 16 -7.53 -4.26 -8.59
CA LEU A 16 -8.19 -5.48 -8.11
C LEU A 16 -7.19 -6.56 -7.72
N ALA A 17 -7.53 -7.33 -6.71
CA ALA A 17 -6.79 -8.50 -6.27
C ALA A 17 -7.72 -9.69 -6.00
N VAL A 18 -7.12 -10.86 -5.98
CA VAL A 18 -7.74 -12.12 -5.57
C VAL A 18 -6.85 -12.81 -4.54
N PRO A 19 -7.37 -13.72 -3.72
CA PRO A 19 -6.54 -14.60 -2.91
C PRO A 19 -5.60 -15.45 -3.80
N SER A 20 -4.40 -15.74 -3.32
CA SER A 20 -3.38 -16.44 -4.13
C SER A 20 -3.84 -17.83 -4.58
N TYR A 21 -4.67 -18.55 -3.81
CA TYR A 21 -5.25 -19.83 -4.27
C TYR A 21 -6.14 -19.68 -5.51
N VAL A 22 -6.79 -18.52 -5.69
CA VAL A 22 -7.58 -18.20 -6.90
C VAL A 22 -6.66 -17.93 -8.10
N ALA A 23 -5.55 -17.23 -7.86
CA ALA A 23 -4.54 -16.99 -8.88
C ALA A 23 -3.84 -18.29 -9.33
N GLU A 24 -3.59 -19.21 -8.41
CA GLU A 24 -3.08 -20.54 -8.69
C GLU A 24 -4.07 -21.38 -9.53
N ALA A 25 -5.37 -21.15 -9.35
CA ALA A 25 -6.42 -21.77 -10.16
C ALA A 25 -6.56 -21.15 -11.56
N GLY A 26 -5.78 -20.10 -11.89
CA GLY A 26 -5.67 -19.56 -13.25
C GLY A 26 -6.15 -18.13 -13.44
N VAL A 27 -6.60 -17.41 -12.39
CA VAL A 27 -7.04 -16.01 -12.47
C VAL A 27 -5.91 -15.07 -12.08
N ARG A 28 -5.19 -14.55 -13.06
CA ARG A 28 -4.03 -13.66 -12.85
C ARG A 28 -4.20 -12.27 -13.44
N GLY A 29 -5.24 -12.07 -14.21
CA GLY A 29 -5.53 -10.79 -14.87
C GLY A 29 -7.01 -10.52 -14.99
N PHE A 30 -7.34 -9.28 -15.32
CA PHE A 30 -8.73 -8.86 -15.55
C PHE A 30 -9.43 -9.68 -16.60
N ALA A 31 -8.71 -10.08 -17.66
CA ALA A 31 -9.26 -10.88 -18.76
C ALA A 31 -9.70 -12.30 -18.33
N ASP A 32 -9.21 -12.80 -17.21
CA ASP A 32 -9.53 -14.14 -16.73
C ASP A 32 -10.87 -14.17 -15.96
N LEU A 33 -11.33 -13.02 -15.45
CA LEU A 33 -12.47 -12.92 -14.54
C LEU A 33 -13.75 -13.45 -15.16
N ALA A 34 -14.07 -13.05 -16.41
CA ALA A 34 -15.32 -13.43 -17.07
C ALA A 34 -15.45 -14.94 -17.28
N GLY A 35 -14.32 -15.64 -17.49
CA GLY A 35 -14.28 -17.09 -17.63
C GLY A 35 -14.68 -17.85 -16.36
N HIS A 36 -14.75 -17.15 -15.23
CA HIS A 36 -15.01 -17.70 -13.90
C HIS A 36 -16.15 -16.99 -13.16
N ALA A 37 -17.08 -16.38 -13.90
CA ALA A 37 -18.17 -15.58 -13.37
C ALA A 37 -18.98 -16.29 -12.27
N ASP A 38 -19.27 -17.58 -12.44
CA ASP A 38 -20.03 -18.37 -11.48
C ASP A 38 -19.31 -18.50 -10.13
N GLN A 39 -17.98 -18.71 -10.14
CA GLN A 39 -17.19 -18.85 -8.93
C GLN A 39 -17.14 -17.53 -8.14
N PHE A 40 -17.06 -16.39 -8.85
CA PHE A 40 -17.10 -15.07 -8.26
C PHE A 40 -18.53 -14.56 -7.98
N LYS A 41 -19.55 -15.30 -8.41
CA LYS A 41 -20.96 -14.86 -8.37
C LYS A 41 -21.16 -13.54 -9.12
N SER A 42 -20.37 -13.32 -10.17
CA SER A 42 -20.32 -12.09 -10.98
C SER A 42 -20.24 -10.82 -10.11
N THR A 43 -19.43 -10.84 -9.04
CA THR A 43 -19.38 -9.75 -8.06
C THR A 43 -17.95 -9.30 -7.81
N ILE A 44 -17.73 -7.97 -7.88
CA ILE A 44 -16.50 -7.30 -7.45
C ILE A 44 -16.81 -6.55 -6.15
N TYR A 45 -15.94 -6.66 -5.15
CA TYR A 45 -16.09 -5.97 -3.87
C TYR A 45 -15.25 -4.71 -3.84
N GLY A 46 -15.93 -3.56 -3.65
CA GLY A 46 -15.33 -2.24 -3.51
C GLY A 46 -15.39 -1.73 -2.08
N ILE A 47 -15.01 -0.47 -1.94
CA ILE A 47 -14.97 0.26 -0.68
C ILE A 47 -16.16 1.24 -0.57
N GLU A 48 -16.00 2.36 0.15
CA GLU A 48 -17.08 3.29 0.43
C GLU A 48 -17.75 3.81 -0.85
N PRO A 49 -19.09 3.93 -0.87
CA PRO A 49 -19.83 4.50 -2.00
C PRO A 49 -19.27 5.87 -2.41
N GLY A 50 -19.06 6.03 -3.71
CA GLY A 50 -18.52 7.27 -4.27
C GLY A 50 -16.99 7.34 -4.29
N ALA A 51 -16.26 6.37 -3.78
CA ALA A 51 -14.82 6.30 -3.89
C ALA A 51 -14.37 6.30 -5.38
N PRO A 52 -13.29 7.04 -5.73
CA PRO A 52 -12.81 7.09 -7.12
C PRO A 52 -12.50 5.71 -7.72
N ALA A 53 -12.00 4.79 -6.92
CA ALA A 53 -11.73 3.43 -7.33
C ALA A 53 -13.01 2.66 -7.72
N ASN A 54 -14.08 2.80 -6.92
CA ASN A 54 -15.38 2.23 -7.24
C ASN A 54 -15.93 2.77 -8.55
N GLN A 55 -15.74 4.07 -8.80
CA GLN A 55 -16.14 4.69 -10.08
C GLN A 55 -15.35 4.11 -11.26
N ASN A 56 -14.07 3.78 -11.09
CA ASN A 56 -13.28 3.11 -12.12
C ASN A 56 -13.80 1.72 -12.40
N ILE A 57 -14.11 0.94 -11.36
CA ILE A 57 -14.70 -0.41 -11.49
C ILE A 57 -16.07 -0.31 -12.17
N GLN A 58 -16.92 0.61 -11.75
CA GLN A 58 -18.26 0.77 -12.35
C GLN A 58 -18.17 1.15 -13.84
N ARG A 59 -17.26 2.07 -14.21
CA ARG A 59 -17.04 2.41 -15.63
C ARG A 59 -16.58 1.22 -16.46
N MET A 60 -15.76 0.34 -15.91
CA MET A 60 -15.28 -0.87 -16.55
C MET A 60 -16.44 -1.85 -16.77
N ILE A 61 -17.32 -2.02 -15.77
CA ILE A 61 -18.54 -2.85 -15.87
C ILE A 61 -19.50 -2.27 -16.92
N ASP A 62 -19.80 -0.96 -16.84
CA ASP A 62 -20.73 -0.28 -17.76
C ASP A 62 -20.26 -0.34 -19.22
N ALA A 63 -18.93 -0.35 -19.44
CA ALA A 63 -18.34 -0.51 -20.76
C ALA A 63 -18.30 -1.98 -21.25
N GLY A 64 -18.62 -2.95 -20.38
CA GLY A 64 -18.52 -4.38 -20.69
C GLY A 64 -17.09 -4.87 -20.93
N GLU A 65 -16.10 -4.11 -20.44
CA GLU A 65 -14.69 -4.46 -20.59
C GLU A 65 -14.38 -5.79 -19.89
N PHE A 66 -13.44 -6.52 -20.44
CA PHE A 66 -13.05 -7.85 -19.96
C PHE A 66 -14.21 -8.85 -19.86
N GLY A 67 -15.36 -8.58 -20.53
CA GLY A 67 -16.57 -9.40 -20.43
C GLY A 67 -17.32 -9.25 -19.09
N LEU A 68 -17.16 -8.14 -18.40
CA LEU A 68 -17.74 -7.91 -17.06
C LEU A 68 -19.08 -7.15 -17.09
N GLY A 69 -19.73 -6.99 -18.25
CA GLY A 69 -20.97 -6.21 -18.39
C GLY A 69 -22.15 -6.70 -17.55
N ASP A 70 -22.17 -7.98 -17.19
CA ASP A 70 -23.19 -8.58 -16.29
C ASP A 70 -22.74 -8.70 -14.84
N TRP A 71 -21.59 -8.09 -14.49
CA TRP A 71 -21.08 -8.12 -13.14
C TRP A 71 -21.64 -6.98 -12.30
N THR A 72 -21.56 -7.14 -10.98
CA THR A 72 -22.05 -6.15 -10.02
C THR A 72 -20.90 -5.70 -9.13
N LEU A 73 -20.78 -4.38 -8.92
CA LEU A 73 -19.94 -3.82 -7.88
C LEU A 73 -20.72 -3.77 -6.55
N THR A 74 -20.19 -4.43 -5.53
CA THR A 74 -20.70 -4.30 -4.16
C THR A 74 -19.90 -3.24 -3.43
N GLU A 75 -20.50 -2.07 -3.27
CA GLU A 75 -19.92 -0.97 -2.48
C GLU A 75 -20.21 -1.16 -0.99
N SER A 76 -19.20 -0.97 -0.15
CA SER A 76 -19.33 -1.06 1.31
C SER A 76 -18.22 -0.26 1.98
N SER A 77 -18.06 -0.34 3.31
CA SER A 77 -16.84 0.18 3.93
C SER A 77 -15.64 -0.74 3.69
N GLU A 78 -14.42 -0.20 3.78
CA GLU A 78 -13.19 -0.98 3.76
C GLU A 78 -13.26 -2.18 4.71
N GLN A 79 -13.66 -1.96 5.96
CA GLN A 79 -13.78 -3.01 6.97
C GLN A 79 -14.81 -4.09 6.57
N ALA A 80 -15.92 -3.69 5.94
CA ALA A 80 -16.93 -4.63 5.48
C ALA A 80 -16.42 -5.46 4.29
N MET A 81 -15.71 -4.83 3.35
CA MET A 81 -15.04 -5.53 2.24
C MET A 81 -14.01 -6.55 2.78
N LEU A 82 -13.11 -6.12 3.67
CA LEU A 82 -12.10 -7.02 4.27
C LEU A 82 -12.73 -8.16 5.07
N SER A 83 -13.89 -7.93 5.70
CA SER A 83 -14.66 -9.00 6.36
C SER A 83 -15.18 -10.04 5.37
N GLN A 84 -15.51 -9.65 4.13
CA GLN A 84 -15.88 -10.61 3.07
C GLN A 84 -14.65 -11.38 2.59
N VAL A 85 -13.49 -10.71 2.45
CA VAL A 85 -12.23 -11.38 2.10
C VAL A 85 -11.87 -12.44 3.15
N ASP A 86 -11.96 -12.08 4.42
CA ASP A 86 -11.69 -12.99 5.55
C ASP A 86 -12.65 -14.19 5.56
N ARG A 87 -13.93 -13.97 5.28
CA ARG A 87 -14.94 -15.03 5.18
C ARG A 87 -14.67 -15.96 4.00
N ALA A 88 -14.36 -15.39 2.83
CA ALA A 88 -14.04 -16.14 1.63
C ALA A 88 -12.79 -17.00 1.84
N GLY A 89 -11.72 -16.44 2.37
CA GLY A 89 -10.47 -17.17 2.64
C GLY A 89 -10.63 -18.34 3.61
N ARG A 90 -11.49 -18.23 4.64
CA ARG A 90 -11.78 -19.34 5.56
C ARG A 90 -12.55 -20.51 4.93
N ARG A 91 -13.12 -20.32 3.75
CA ARG A 91 -13.97 -21.30 3.07
C ARG A 91 -13.44 -21.70 1.70
N ASP A 92 -12.27 -21.17 1.32
CA ASP A 92 -11.70 -21.29 -0.03
C ASP A 92 -12.70 -20.84 -1.13
N GLU A 93 -13.60 -19.88 -0.79
CA GLU A 93 -14.52 -19.26 -1.75
C GLU A 93 -13.78 -18.21 -2.58
N TRP A 94 -14.15 -18.10 -3.85
CA TRP A 94 -13.53 -17.12 -4.75
C TRP A 94 -14.08 -15.72 -4.50
N ILE A 95 -13.16 -14.76 -4.42
CA ILE A 95 -13.49 -13.35 -4.24
C ILE A 95 -12.51 -12.51 -5.06
N VAL A 96 -13.03 -11.46 -5.69
CA VAL A 96 -12.24 -10.38 -6.31
C VAL A 96 -12.65 -9.06 -5.67
N PHE A 97 -11.66 -8.27 -5.27
CA PHE A 97 -11.90 -7.08 -4.47
C PHE A 97 -10.83 -6.02 -4.75
N LEU A 98 -11.15 -4.76 -4.41
CA LEU A 98 -10.19 -3.66 -4.49
C LEU A 98 -9.12 -3.83 -3.42
N ALA A 99 -7.86 -3.75 -3.82
CA ALA A 99 -6.72 -3.83 -2.92
C ALA A 99 -5.69 -2.74 -3.24
N TRP A 100 -4.87 -2.39 -2.25
CA TRP A 100 -3.82 -1.39 -2.40
C TRP A 100 -2.66 -1.62 -1.45
N GLU A 101 -1.56 -0.97 -1.79
CA GLU A 101 -0.33 -0.90 -1.00
C GLU A 101 -0.01 0.56 -0.66
N PRO A 102 0.55 0.85 0.52
CA PRO A 102 0.70 -0.07 1.66
C PRO A 102 -0.62 -0.25 2.42
N HIS A 103 -0.88 -1.46 2.91
CA HIS A 103 -2.03 -1.75 3.76
C HIS A 103 -1.83 -3.08 4.50
N PRO A 104 -2.32 -3.25 5.77
CA PRO A 104 -2.21 -4.50 6.53
C PRO A 104 -2.80 -5.72 5.84
N MET A 105 -3.75 -5.55 4.90
CA MET A 105 -4.29 -6.67 4.12
C MET A 105 -3.19 -7.46 3.40
N ASN A 106 -2.09 -6.81 3.00
CA ASN A 106 -0.99 -7.43 2.28
C ASN A 106 -0.12 -8.34 3.16
N THR A 107 -0.13 -8.14 4.47
CA THR A 107 0.54 -9.03 5.42
C THR A 107 -0.41 -10.09 5.99
N LYS A 108 -1.70 -9.76 6.06
CA LYS A 108 -2.74 -10.61 6.64
C LYS A 108 -3.25 -11.69 5.69
N TYR A 109 -3.35 -11.37 4.41
CA TYR A 109 -3.87 -12.27 3.38
C TYR A 109 -2.79 -12.55 2.34
N ASP A 110 -2.76 -13.77 1.85
CA ASP A 110 -1.94 -14.12 0.68
C ASP A 110 -2.71 -13.69 -0.57
N LEU A 111 -2.27 -12.60 -1.20
CA LEU A 111 -2.97 -11.91 -2.28
C LEU A 111 -2.18 -11.90 -3.57
N THR A 112 -2.89 -11.94 -4.68
CA THR A 112 -2.35 -11.67 -6.02
C THR A 112 -3.10 -10.50 -6.65
N TYR A 113 -2.39 -9.43 -6.97
CA TYR A 113 -2.91 -8.31 -7.74
C TYR A 113 -3.11 -8.70 -9.20
N LEU A 114 -4.25 -8.32 -9.78
CA LEU A 114 -4.60 -8.68 -11.15
C LEU A 114 -3.94 -7.75 -12.17
N SER A 115 -3.31 -8.31 -13.19
CA SER A 115 -2.71 -7.58 -14.30
C SER A 115 -3.72 -7.19 -15.37
N GLY A 116 -3.38 -6.21 -16.22
CA GLY A 116 -4.17 -5.82 -17.39
C GLY A 116 -5.27 -4.81 -17.13
N GLY A 117 -5.34 -4.23 -15.94
CA GLY A 117 -6.29 -3.16 -15.59
C GLY A 117 -5.82 -1.74 -15.89
N ASP A 118 -4.73 -1.57 -16.63
CA ASP A 118 -3.99 -0.31 -16.80
C ASP A 118 -4.86 0.84 -17.34
N ALA A 119 -5.83 0.55 -18.20
CA ALA A 119 -6.73 1.56 -18.76
C ALA A 119 -7.64 2.23 -17.70
N TYR A 120 -7.86 1.57 -16.57
CA TYR A 120 -8.75 2.02 -15.49
C TYR A 120 -8.02 2.41 -14.22
N PHE A 121 -6.93 1.73 -13.91
CA PHE A 121 -6.18 1.92 -12.66
C PHE A 121 -4.82 2.60 -12.86
N GLY A 122 -4.32 2.65 -14.09
CA GLY A 122 -2.98 3.12 -14.43
C GLY A 122 -1.98 1.98 -14.62
N PRO A 123 -0.79 2.28 -15.16
CA PRO A 123 0.23 1.28 -15.47
C PRO A 123 0.78 0.60 -14.20
N ASN A 124 1.40 -0.56 -14.40
CA ASN A 124 2.07 -1.31 -13.33
C ASN A 124 1.16 -1.56 -12.11
N TYR A 125 -0.04 -2.13 -12.32
CA TYR A 125 -1.04 -2.40 -11.28
C TYR A 125 -1.58 -1.13 -10.60
N GLY A 126 -1.70 -0.03 -11.34
CA GLY A 126 -2.12 1.26 -10.78
C GLY A 126 -1.08 1.87 -9.84
N SER A 127 0.19 1.51 -10.05
CA SER A 127 1.29 1.92 -9.17
C SER A 127 1.37 3.45 -9.04
N THR A 128 1.54 3.90 -7.82
CA THR A 128 1.70 5.31 -7.48
C THR A 128 3.00 5.57 -6.73
N THR A 129 3.36 6.83 -6.67
CA THR A 129 4.54 7.33 -5.93
C THR A 129 4.08 8.32 -4.88
N VAL A 130 4.55 8.14 -3.64
CA VAL A 130 4.36 9.10 -2.56
C VAL A 130 5.61 9.99 -2.47
N ASN A 131 5.40 11.29 -2.32
CA ASN A 131 6.50 12.25 -2.27
C ASN A 131 6.56 12.96 -0.92
N THR A 132 7.77 13.17 -0.44
CA THR A 132 8.04 14.09 0.66
C THR A 132 7.83 15.52 0.18
N VAL A 133 7.04 16.30 0.92
CA VAL A 133 6.78 17.72 0.64
C VAL A 133 7.10 18.57 1.87
N THR A 134 7.58 19.79 1.63
CA THR A 134 7.84 20.78 2.68
C THR A 134 7.18 22.11 2.35
N ARG A 135 7.13 23.02 3.30
CA ARG A 135 6.87 24.43 2.99
C ARG A 135 8.00 24.96 2.09
N HIS A 136 7.66 25.97 1.28
CA HIS A 136 8.62 26.58 0.38
C HIS A 136 9.87 27.11 1.13
N GLY A 137 11.04 26.82 0.60
CA GLY A 137 12.34 27.23 1.13
C GLY A 137 12.84 26.49 2.37
N TYR A 138 12.07 25.52 2.91
CA TYR A 138 12.43 24.87 4.17
C TYR A 138 13.78 24.14 4.15
N VAL A 139 14.07 23.42 3.08
CA VAL A 139 15.32 22.63 2.99
C VAL A 139 16.57 23.49 2.84
N ASP A 140 16.43 24.73 2.34
CA ASP A 140 17.52 25.70 2.23
C ASP A 140 17.76 26.39 3.59
N GLU A 141 16.69 26.65 4.34
CA GLU A 141 16.79 27.22 5.69
C GLU A 141 17.31 26.20 6.71
N CYS A 142 16.99 24.91 6.53
CA CYS A 142 17.31 23.80 7.41
C CYS A 142 18.04 22.68 6.66
N PRO A 143 19.29 22.89 6.16
CA PRO A 143 19.95 21.94 5.25
C PRO A 143 20.21 20.57 5.87
N ASN A 144 20.47 20.48 7.16
CA ASN A 144 20.65 19.22 7.87
C ASN A 144 19.35 18.37 7.89
N VAL A 145 18.23 18.99 8.22
CA VAL A 145 16.90 18.33 8.18
C VAL A 145 16.50 18.04 6.71
N GLY A 146 16.81 18.98 5.79
CA GLY A 146 16.58 18.78 4.37
C GLY A 146 17.33 17.57 3.80
N ARG A 147 18.53 17.29 4.32
CA ARG A 147 19.31 16.08 3.98
C ARG A 147 18.57 14.82 4.48
N LEU A 148 18.18 14.78 5.72
CA LEU A 148 17.41 13.67 6.29
C LEU A 148 16.14 13.40 5.46
N LEU A 149 15.38 14.45 5.14
CA LEU A 149 14.14 14.31 4.37
C LEU A 149 14.34 13.77 2.95
N ARG A 150 15.48 14.07 2.32
CA ARG A 150 15.83 13.54 0.98
C ARG A 150 16.29 12.08 1.02
N GLN A 151 16.86 11.65 2.16
CA GLN A 151 17.43 10.32 2.33
C GLN A 151 16.42 9.32 2.90
N THR A 152 15.37 9.83 3.59
CA THR A 152 14.34 8.97 4.16
C THR A 152 13.46 8.42 3.05
N ALA A 153 13.58 7.12 2.79
CA ALA A 153 12.76 6.38 1.85
C ALA A 153 12.18 5.15 2.55
N PHE A 154 10.96 4.83 2.19
CA PHE A 154 10.20 3.70 2.70
C PHE A 154 10.08 2.62 1.62
N THR A 155 9.83 1.40 2.03
CA THR A 155 9.40 0.33 1.15
C THR A 155 7.96 -0.05 1.46
N VAL A 156 7.27 -0.65 0.50
CA VAL A 156 5.92 -1.16 0.69
C VAL A 156 5.88 -2.17 1.85
N ASP A 157 6.86 -3.06 1.93
CA ASP A 157 6.95 -4.06 2.99
C ASP A 157 7.12 -3.43 4.38
N MET A 158 8.03 -2.45 4.50
CA MET A 158 8.20 -1.67 5.73
C MET A 158 6.88 -1.04 6.20
N GLU A 159 6.19 -0.36 5.31
CA GLU A 159 4.94 0.31 5.67
C GLU A 159 3.82 -0.68 5.97
N ASN A 160 3.70 -1.78 5.22
CA ASN A 160 2.76 -2.86 5.52
C ASN A 160 2.96 -3.43 6.94
N GLU A 161 4.21 -3.68 7.33
CA GLU A 161 4.55 -4.22 8.66
C GLU A 161 4.24 -3.23 9.77
N ILE A 162 4.66 -1.96 9.63
CA ILE A 162 4.40 -0.92 10.63
C ILE A 162 2.88 -0.65 10.75
N MET A 163 2.16 -0.59 9.62
CA MET A 163 0.71 -0.41 9.60
C MET A 163 -0.01 -1.59 10.27
N ALA A 164 0.44 -2.83 10.06
CA ALA A 164 -0.13 -3.99 10.73
C ALA A 164 0.06 -3.92 12.26
N ALA A 165 1.23 -3.48 12.74
CA ALA A 165 1.46 -3.26 14.16
C ALA A 165 0.52 -2.20 14.75
N ILE A 166 0.28 -1.10 14.02
CA ILE A 166 -0.60 -0.01 14.47
C ILE A 166 -2.08 -0.41 14.41
N LEU A 167 -2.55 -0.93 13.26
CA LEU A 167 -3.97 -1.10 12.98
C LEU A 167 -4.54 -2.44 13.46
N ASP A 168 -3.76 -3.52 13.38
CA ASP A 168 -4.22 -4.85 13.79
C ASP A 168 -3.87 -5.16 15.25
N GLN A 169 -2.72 -4.68 15.75
CA GLN A 169 -2.25 -4.96 17.11
C GLN A 169 -2.50 -3.81 18.10
N GLY A 170 -2.86 -2.63 17.59
CA GLY A 170 -3.16 -1.44 18.42
C GLY A 170 -1.93 -0.82 19.07
N ILE A 171 -0.73 -1.04 18.52
CA ILE A 171 0.51 -0.45 19.02
C ILE A 171 0.54 1.03 18.66
N ASP A 172 1.02 1.87 19.58
CA ASP A 172 1.22 3.29 19.29
C ASP A 172 2.18 3.48 18.10
N GLY A 173 1.87 4.40 17.19
CA GLY A 173 2.63 4.56 15.94
C GLY A 173 4.11 4.88 16.14
N LYS A 174 4.46 5.64 17.21
CA LYS A 174 5.85 5.94 17.53
C LYS A 174 6.59 4.70 18.07
N GLU A 175 5.90 3.89 18.86
CA GLU A 175 6.42 2.62 19.35
C GLU A 175 6.60 1.61 18.22
N ALA A 176 5.59 1.45 17.35
CA ALA A 176 5.67 0.58 16.18
C ALA A 176 6.84 0.94 15.26
N ALA A 177 7.02 2.22 14.96
CA ALA A 177 8.15 2.70 14.16
C ALA A 177 9.50 2.45 14.87
N ALA A 178 9.59 2.69 16.16
CA ALA A 178 10.83 2.45 16.94
C ALA A 178 11.17 0.96 16.99
N ASP A 179 10.17 0.08 17.17
CA ASP A 179 10.37 -1.36 17.20
C ASP A 179 10.81 -1.89 15.83
N TRP A 180 10.19 -1.38 14.77
CA TRP A 180 10.60 -1.74 13.40
C TRP A 180 12.05 -1.32 13.13
N LEU A 181 12.45 -0.10 13.50
CA LEU A 181 13.83 0.40 13.35
C LEU A 181 14.85 -0.37 14.19
N ARG A 182 14.44 -0.90 15.36
CA ARG A 182 15.29 -1.80 16.16
C ARG A 182 15.54 -3.13 15.48
N ALA A 183 14.54 -3.64 14.76
CA ALA A 183 14.63 -4.89 14.01
C ALA A 183 15.40 -4.72 12.69
N HIS A 184 15.37 -3.53 12.09
CA HIS A 184 15.97 -3.20 10.79
C HIS A 184 16.92 -1.99 10.88
N PRO A 185 17.96 -2.03 11.73
CA PRO A 185 18.83 -0.87 11.99
C PRO A 185 19.68 -0.44 10.79
N GLU A 186 19.80 -1.29 9.78
CA GLU A 186 20.56 -1.03 8.55
C GLU A 186 20.01 0.14 7.72
N VAL A 187 18.70 0.43 7.79
CA VAL A 187 18.10 1.55 7.06
C VAL A 187 18.61 2.90 7.57
N LEU A 188 19.01 2.96 8.84
CA LEU A 188 19.51 4.18 9.47
C LEU A 188 20.82 4.65 8.86
N ASP A 189 21.66 3.76 8.34
CA ASP A 189 22.95 4.10 7.76
C ASP A 189 22.74 5.02 6.54
N GLY A 190 21.80 4.68 5.64
CA GLY A 190 21.46 5.51 4.48
C GLY A 190 20.69 6.78 4.86
N TRP A 191 19.73 6.68 5.77
CA TRP A 191 18.90 7.83 6.15
C TRP A 191 19.69 8.92 6.86
N LEU A 192 20.73 8.54 7.62
CA LEU A 192 21.50 9.44 8.49
C LEU A 192 22.90 9.76 7.94
N GLU A 193 23.22 9.39 6.71
CA GLU A 193 24.50 9.71 6.11
C GLU A 193 24.73 11.24 6.06
N GLY A 194 25.76 11.71 6.79
CA GLY A 194 26.08 13.13 6.90
C GLY A 194 25.03 14.00 7.60
N VAL A 195 24.04 13.40 8.25
CA VAL A 195 23.09 14.08 9.15
C VAL A 195 23.75 14.25 10.52
N THR A 196 23.58 15.43 11.11
CA THR A 196 24.17 15.75 12.42
C THR A 196 23.09 15.97 13.47
N THR A 197 23.50 15.84 14.73
CA THR A 197 22.72 16.29 15.89
C THR A 197 22.67 17.82 15.94
N TRP A 198 21.90 18.39 16.87
CA TRP A 198 21.80 19.84 17.05
C TRP A 198 23.15 20.51 17.42
N ASP A 199 23.99 19.82 18.15
CA ASP A 199 25.32 20.25 18.58
C ASP A 199 26.45 19.92 17.58
N GLY A 200 26.10 19.35 16.41
CA GLY A 200 26.99 19.13 15.28
C GLY A 200 27.73 17.78 15.28
N GLU A 201 27.41 16.89 16.24
CA GLU A 201 27.95 15.53 16.26
C GLU A 201 27.28 14.64 15.21
N GLU A 202 27.83 13.47 14.92
CA GLU A 202 27.23 12.50 14.01
C GLU A 202 25.84 12.04 14.47
N GLY A 203 24.84 12.08 13.57
CA GLY A 203 23.45 11.74 13.91
C GLY A 203 23.22 10.25 14.11
N LEU A 204 23.89 9.39 13.34
CA LEU A 204 23.69 7.93 13.40
C LEU A 204 23.96 7.32 14.79
N PRO A 205 25.10 7.60 15.47
CA PRO A 205 25.33 7.11 16.82
C PRO A 205 24.28 7.60 17.82
N ALA A 206 23.83 8.86 17.70
CA ALA A 206 22.83 9.43 18.59
C ALA A 206 21.47 8.73 18.42
N VAL A 207 21.03 8.45 17.19
CA VAL A 207 19.78 7.75 16.93
C VAL A 207 19.86 6.28 17.37
N ARG A 208 20.98 5.59 17.10
CA ARG A 208 21.20 4.22 17.60
C ARG A 208 21.11 4.16 19.12
N ALA A 209 21.75 5.09 19.83
CA ALA A 209 21.67 5.16 21.29
C ALA A 209 20.25 5.43 21.79
N ALA A 210 19.50 6.32 21.13
CA ALA A 210 18.10 6.61 21.48
C ALA A 210 17.17 5.40 21.26
N LEU A 211 17.47 4.54 20.28
CA LEU A 211 16.74 3.29 20.02
C LEU A 211 17.22 2.13 20.93
N GLY A 212 18.28 2.31 21.73
CA GLY A 212 18.89 1.26 22.54
C GLY A 212 19.70 0.24 21.74
N LEU A 213 20.13 0.59 20.53
CA LEU A 213 21.01 -0.21 19.67
C LEU A 213 22.49 0.01 20.07
N LYS A 214 23.31 -1.02 19.91
CA LYS A 214 24.76 -0.98 20.18
C LYS A 214 25.54 -0.56 18.94
#